data_300990f5317d361e542cfbd1625dff2f
#
_entry.id   300990f5317d361e542cfbd1625dff2f
#
_cell.length_a   1.000
_cell.length_b   1.000
_cell.length_c   1.000
_cell.angle_alpha   90.00
_cell.angle_beta   90.00
_cell.angle_gamma   90.00
#
_symmetry.space_group_name_H-M   'P 1'
#
loop_
_entity.id
_entity.type
_entity.pdbx_description
1 polymer ?
#
loop_
_entity_poly.entity_id
_entity_poly.type
_entity_poly.pdbx_seq_one_letter_code
_entity_poly.pdbx_strand_id
1 'polypeptide(L)'
;MKTMNVIKATMLLATVLVTVGCASDDTIENEQQAGNKMPAHAVVFSGENEARPEYTRTTLSSHAKGSETAVEWEASDHVWVKDDAGTYQKSMVTVIPNPQNKAFALFGLTNGSFTGANHSVVYTGKNSTSATEVEIKAEQTQTVTNSFAHLGESGDCGVATATKKPDGTYRFKLEHKAAYICIYPRIEEHDRLQKNVRLTKIVLISSSGPIAGKYDFSTGTLGSTPTGDASNIITLTTPSGEISTATRVDTSYYAVIAPGTHTLRAKYYITDPSTNVSKVVIKDLGTMTFTSGKFTDVTAWINKDLIEYNSYYAWDAKKPYWYGYESVQPFTTGTSNPNYPQPGDERYEASTWGDGINNPLFTPNAPRHVPTMNELSWYFMKGDARWDSNGAYVFNGHLQQGRGVWFKKMERIKADNASLVAGAGGDVKAMGLNYGDAYHDYSANHSVYMLYATPSNTITTEEDQINYFFVPFCIPVYAGGVCLTRDGSAYWTTNREYMFHALTHDLEMYTFGYPEGILGLPAVPML
;
A
#
# COMPACT_ATOMS: atom_id res chain seq x y z
N MET A 1 -32.23 58.37 6.09
CA MET A 1 -32.24 58.95 4.72
C MET A 1 -31.10 58.38 3.93
N LYS A 2 -31.39 57.49 3.02
CA LYS A 2 -30.79 57.12 1.73
C LYS A 2 -31.12 55.67 1.41
N THR A 3 -32.11 55.53 0.69
CA THR A 3 -32.63 54.72 -0.39
C THR A 3 -31.84 53.47 -0.80
N MET A 4 -32.53 52.38 -0.65
CA MET A 4 -32.33 51.06 -1.19
C MET A 4 -32.65 51.04 -2.70
N ASN A 5 -31.79 50.50 -3.52
CA ASN A 5 -32.09 50.14 -4.91
C ASN A 5 -32.23 48.65 -5.05
N VAL A 6 -33.45 48.22 -5.37
CA VAL A 6 -33.82 46.84 -5.70
C VAL A 6 -33.68 46.67 -7.21
N ILE A 7 -32.87 45.74 -7.67
CA ILE A 7 -32.83 45.30 -9.07
C ILE A 7 -33.68 44.04 -9.20
N LYS A 8 -34.76 44.13 -9.94
CA LYS A 8 -35.63 43.02 -10.36
C LYS A 8 -34.95 42.26 -11.51
N ALA A 9 -34.64 41.00 -11.32
CA ALA A 9 -34.31 40.11 -12.42
C ALA A 9 -35.58 39.38 -12.89
N THR A 10 -35.92 39.57 -14.15
CA THR A 10 -37.05 38.94 -14.82
C THR A 10 -36.66 37.55 -15.29
N MET A 11 -37.32 36.52 -14.78
CA MET A 11 -37.22 35.14 -15.25
C MET A 11 -38.02 34.97 -16.55
N LEU A 12 -37.33 34.62 -17.63
CA LEU A 12 -37.99 34.22 -18.89
C LEU A 12 -38.09 32.68 -18.89
N LEU A 13 -39.32 32.18 -18.78
CA LEU A 13 -39.64 30.75 -18.82
C LEU A 13 -39.87 30.36 -20.29
N ALA A 14 -38.91 29.63 -20.87
CA ALA A 14 -39.09 29.03 -22.20
C ALA A 14 -39.54 27.57 -22.04
N THR A 15 -40.79 27.32 -22.37
CA THR A 15 -41.42 26.00 -22.44
C THR A 15 -41.01 25.35 -23.77
N VAL A 16 -40.22 24.30 -23.73
CA VAL A 16 -39.93 23.47 -24.91
C VAL A 16 -40.83 22.24 -24.86
N LEU A 17 -41.72 22.12 -25.81
CA LEU A 17 -42.49 20.90 -26.07
C LEU A 17 -41.56 19.82 -26.61
N VAL A 18 -41.48 18.72 -25.90
CA VAL A 18 -40.82 17.53 -26.39
C VAL A 18 -41.85 16.67 -27.12
N THR A 19 -41.78 16.62 -28.44
CA THR A 19 -42.49 15.63 -29.24
C THR A 19 -41.64 14.34 -29.26
N VAL A 20 -42.21 13.28 -28.72
CA VAL A 20 -41.65 11.94 -28.81
C VAL A 20 -41.88 11.43 -30.24
N GLY A 21 -40.82 11.35 -31.02
CA GLY A 21 -40.79 10.66 -32.30
C GLY A 21 -39.82 9.49 -32.21
N CYS A 22 -40.33 8.27 -32.14
CA CYS A 22 -39.56 7.08 -32.45
C CYS A 22 -39.30 7.05 -33.94
N ALA A 23 -38.07 7.25 -34.36
CA ALA A 23 -37.56 6.82 -35.64
C ALA A 23 -36.11 6.39 -35.45
N SER A 24 -35.88 5.10 -35.62
CA SER A 24 -34.57 4.49 -35.77
C SER A 24 -34.00 4.90 -37.12
N ASP A 25 -33.08 5.83 -37.14
CA ASP A 25 -32.16 6.01 -38.25
C ASP A 25 -30.87 6.63 -37.67
N ASP A 26 -29.92 5.76 -37.36
CA ASP A 26 -28.58 6.14 -36.92
C ASP A 26 -27.76 6.61 -38.13
N THR A 27 -28.05 7.81 -38.60
CA THR A 27 -27.09 8.59 -39.37
C THR A 27 -26.14 9.24 -38.37
N ILE A 28 -24.91 8.75 -38.34
CA ILE A 28 -23.80 9.30 -37.55
C ILE A 28 -23.50 10.70 -38.12
N GLU A 29 -24.12 11.75 -37.53
CA GLU A 29 -23.67 13.12 -37.74
C GLU A 29 -22.34 13.31 -36.98
N ASN A 30 -21.27 13.49 -37.75
CA ASN A 30 -19.93 13.77 -37.31
C ASN A 30 -19.83 15.15 -36.63
N GLU A 31 -19.98 15.25 -35.32
CA GLU A 31 -19.43 16.39 -34.59
C GLU A 31 -17.93 16.14 -34.36
N GLN A 32 -17.13 16.85 -35.14
CA GLN A 32 -15.69 16.75 -35.21
C GLN A 32 -15.03 17.47 -34.03
N GLN A 33 -14.45 16.71 -33.09
CA GLN A 33 -13.34 17.22 -32.30
C GLN A 33 -12.06 17.21 -33.15
N ALA A 34 -11.35 18.32 -33.20
CA ALA A 34 -10.09 18.47 -33.93
C ALA A 34 -9.03 17.52 -33.38
N GLY A 35 -8.67 16.48 -34.12
CA GLY A 35 -7.58 15.58 -33.76
C GLY A 35 -7.43 14.35 -34.66
N ASN A 36 -8.44 13.51 -34.79
CA ASN A 36 -8.35 12.28 -35.56
C ASN A 36 -9.54 12.10 -36.48
N LYS A 37 -9.39 12.56 -37.72
CA LYS A 37 -10.42 12.41 -38.74
C LYS A 37 -10.27 11.04 -39.45
N MET A 38 -11.37 10.28 -39.50
CA MET A 38 -11.37 9.01 -40.24
C MET A 38 -11.04 9.27 -41.74
N PRO A 39 -10.02 8.60 -42.30
CA PRO A 39 -9.69 8.77 -43.71
C PRO A 39 -10.85 8.36 -44.63
N ALA A 40 -11.07 9.09 -45.73
CA ALA A 40 -12.22 8.91 -46.63
C ALA A 40 -12.34 7.52 -47.27
N HIS A 41 -11.28 6.73 -47.31
CA HIS A 41 -11.23 5.39 -47.89
C HIS A 41 -10.90 4.29 -46.87
N ALA A 42 -10.96 4.62 -45.56
CA ALA A 42 -10.67 3.64 -44.52
C ALA A 42 -11.84 2.66 -44.37
N VAL A 43 -11.53 1.38 -44.26
CA VAL A 43 -12.46 0.37 -43.73
C VAL A 43 -12.55 0.55 -42.22
N VAL A 44 -13.75 0.70 -41.70
CA VAL A 44 -14.00 1.01 -40.30
C VAL A 44 -14.31 -0.26 -39.53
N PHE A 45 -13.54 -0.46 -38.45
CA PHE A 45 -13.77 -1.49 -37.46
C PHE A 45 -14.20 -0.84 -36.14
N SER A 46 -15.42 -1.13 -35.66
CA SER A 46 -15.91 -0.65 -34.38
C SER A 46 -15.61 -1.67 -33.30
N GLY A 47 -14.80 -1.25 -32.30
CA GLY A 47 -14.41 -2.07 -31.16
C GLY A 47 -15.21 -1.73 -29.91
N GLU A 48 -15.71 -2.77 -29.25
CA GLU A 48 -16.28 -2.69 -27.92
C GLU A 48 -15.40 -3.50 -26.98
N ASN A 49 -15.14 -2.97 -25.79
CA ASN A 49 -14.64 -3.76 -24.70
C ASN A 49 -15.79 -4.52 -24.03
N GLU A 50 -15.52 -5.59 -23.28
CA GLU A 50 -16.55 -6.44 -22.70
C GLU A 50 -17.62 -5.60 -21.98
N ALA A 51 -18.89 -5.81 -22.37
CA ALA A 51 -19.99 -5.07 -21.82
C ALA A 51 -20.13 -5.35 -20.32
N ARG A 52 -20.34 -4.29 -19.56
CA ARG A 52 -20.81 -4.37 -18.18
C ARG A 52 -22.18 -5.01 -18.10
N PRO A 53 -22.50 -5.75 -17.04
CA PRO A 53 -23.88 -5.92 -16.62
C PRO A 53 -24.47 -4.51 -16.40
N GLU A 54 -25.73 -4.31 -16.83
CA GLU A 54 -26.43 -3.05 -16.70
C GLU A 54 -26.41 -2.53 -15.27
N TYR A 55 -25.51 -1.61 -14.96
CA TYR A 55 -25.59 -0.77 -13.77
C TYR A 55 -25.68 0.70 -14.17
N THR A 56 -26.76 1.30 -13.71
CA THR A 56 -27.16 2.68 -13.84
C THR A 56 -26.05 3.70 -13.63
N ARG A 57 -25.95 4.60 -14.59
CA ARG A 57 -25.34 5.94 -14.59
C ARG A 57 -24.82 6.45 -13.25
N THR A 58 -23.57 6.21 -12.95
CA THR A 58 -22.75 7.13 -12.15
C THR A 58 -21.28 6.88 -12.51
N THR A 59 -20.60 7.96 -12.82
CA THR A 59 -19.17 8.14 -13.10
C THR A 59 -18.26 6.91 -12.91
N LEU A 60 -17.75 6.44 -13.99
CA LEU A 60 -17.02 5.20 -14.21
C LEU A 60 -15.53 5.39 -14.24
N SER A 61 -14.88 5.28 -13.11
CA SER A 61 -13.42 5.29 -13.02
C SER A 61 -12.85 4.40 -11.91
N SER A 62 -13.64 3.50 -11.33
CA SER A 62 -13.13 2.64 -10.26
C SER A 62 -13.61 1.20 -10.41
N HIS A 63 -12.68 0.27 -10.42
CA HIS A 63 -12.93 -1.13 -10.16
C HIS A 63 -13.46 -1.29 -8.73
N ALA A 64 -14.64 -1.86 -8.55
CA ALA A 64 -15.10 -2.27 -7.24
C ALA A 64 -14.51 -3.66 -6.94
N LYS A 65 -13.96 -3.85 -5.75
CA LYS A 65 -13.35 -5.12 -5.34
C LYS A 65 -14.29 -6.30 -5.65
N GLY A 66 -13.76 -7.28 -6.41
CA GLY A 66 -14.51 -8.46 -6.85
C GLY A 66 -15.42 -8.25 -8.05
N SER A 67 -15.43 -7.07 -8.70
CA SER A 67 -16.19 -6.81 -9.91
C SER A 67 -15.37 -6.97 -11.19
N GLU A 68 -16.04 -7.28 -12.30
CA GLU A 68 -15.43 -7.18 -13.64
C GLU A 68 -15.45 -5.70 -14.08
N THR A 69 -14.37 -5.26 -14.73
CA THR A 69 -14.23 -3.87 -15.18
C THR A 69 -13.79 -3.86 -16.63
N ALA A 70 -14.42 -3.00 -17.45
CA ALA A 70 -14.00 -2.79 -18.82
C ALA A 70 -12.77 -1.88 -18.86
N VAL A 71 -11.76 -2.28 -19.60
CA VAL A 71 -10.63 -1.41 -19.98
C VAL A 71 -11.11 -0.41 -21.03
N GLU A 72 -10.73 0.85 -20.90
CA GLU A 72 -11.13 1.93 -21.79
C GLU A 72 -10.17 2.08 -22.97
N TRP A 73 -10.71 2.41 -24.15
CA TRP A 73 -9.92 2.77 -25.32
C TRP A 73 -9.37 4.19 -25.22
N GLU A 74 -8.19 4.39 -25.77
CA GLU A 74 -7.59 5.71 -25.98
C GLU A 74 -7.39 6.02 -27.47
N ALA A 75 -7.36 7.30 -27.82
CA ALA A 75 -7.16 7.72 -29.21
C ALA A 75 -5.80 7.30 -29.81
N SER A 76 -4.86 6.92 -28.96
CA SER A 76 -3.55 6.39 -29.35
C SER A 76 -3.49 4.87 -29.41
N ASP A 77 -4.57 4.15 -29.08
CA ASP A 77 -4.64 2.70 -29.24
C ASP A 77 -4.72 2.31 -30.71
N HIS A 78 -4.21 1.13 -31.03
CA HIS A 78 -4.24 0.55 -32.36
C HIS A 78 -4.64 -0.91 -32.28
N VAL A 79 -5.37 -1.37 -33.27
CA VAL A 79 -5.66 -2.79 -33.45
C VAL A 79 -4.99 -3.30 -34.73
N TRP A 80 -4.70 -4.58 -34.76
CA TRP A 80 -4.23 -5.30 -35.91
C TRP A 80 -5.37 -6.18 -36.43
N VAL A 81 -5.68 -6.06 -37.70
CA VAL A 81 -6.76 -6.83 -38.33
C VAL A 81 -6.17 -7.68 -39.44
N LYS A 82 -6.50 -8.97 -39.47
CA LYS A 82 -6.06 -9.89 -40.48
C LYS A 82 -6.88 -9.69 -41.77
N ASP A 83 -6.23 -9.30 -42.83
CA ASP A 83 -6.86 -9.06 -44.14
C ASP A 83 -7.24 -10.35 -44.86
N ASP A 84 -7.85 -10.24 -46.09
CA ASP A 84 -8.26 -11.36 -46.90
C ASP A 84 -7.06 -12.22 -47.38
N ALA A 85 -5.84 -11.65 -47.43
CA ALA A 85 -4.61 -12.36 -47.75
C ALA A 85 -3.98 -13.08 -46.55
N GLY A 86 -4.56 -12.92 -45.36
CA GLY A 86 -4.06 -13.52 -44.12
C GLY A 86 -2.94 -12.72 -43.44
N THR A 87 -2.71 -11.47 -43.84
CA THR A 87 -1.69 -10.59 -43.30
C THR A 87 -2.32 -9.61 -42.30
N TYR A 88 -1.68 -9.39 -41.14
CA TYR A 88 -2.14 -8.40 -40.19
C TYR A 88 -1.82 -6.98 -40.66
N GLN A 89 -2.85 -6.13 -40.70
CA GLN A 89 -2.76 -4.72 -41.02
C GLN A 89 -3.01 -3.91 -39.74
N LYS A 90 -2.16 -2.92 -39.47
CA LYS A 90 -2.31 -2.01 -38.29
C LYS A 90 -3.30 -0.90 -38.60
N SER A 91 -4.21 -0.57 -37.69
CA SER A 91 -5.09 0.59 -37.85
C SER A 91 -4.26 1.90 -37.83
N MET A 92 -4.61 2.79 -38.77
CA MET A 92 -3.91 4.08 -38.93
C MET A 92 -4.43 5.16 -38.00
N VAL A 93 -5.71 5.06 -37.63
CA VAL A 93 -6.40 6.06 -36.79
C VAL A 93 -7.37 5.37 -35.84
N THR A 94 -7.50 5.94 -34.65
CA THR A 94 -8.49 5.56 -33.64
C THR A 94 -9.30 6.78 -33.28
N VAL A 95 -10.62 6.66 -33.35
CA VAL A 95 -11.56 7.72 -32.98
C VAL A 95 -12.40 7.23 -31.81
N ILE A 96 -12.49 8.03 -30.77
CA ILE A 96 -13.40 7.84 -29.63
C ILE A 96 -14.62 8.75 -29.86
N PRO A 97 -15.75 8.22 -30.38
CA PRO A 97 -16.88 9.07 -30.77
C PRO A 97 -17.53 9.78 -29.57
N ASN A 98 -17.49 9.16 -28.40
CA ASN A 98 -17.99 9.71 -27.17
C ASN A 98 -16.91 9.69 -26.07
N PRO A 99 -16.30 10.83 -25.72
CA PRO A 99 -15.28 10.91 -24.66
C PRO A 99 -15.78 10.45 -23.29
N GLN A 100 -17.09 10.42 -23.07
CA GLN A 100 -17.70 9.95 -21.82
C GLN A 100 -17.95 8.42 -21.83
N ASN A 101 -17.79 7.76 -22.99
CA ASN A 101 -17.92 6.31 -23.13
C ASN A 101 -16.75 5.76 -23.97
N LYS A 102 -15.62 5.62 -23.33
CA LYS A 102 -14.40 5.10 -23.95
C LYS A 102 -14.37 3.57 -24.10
N ALA A 103 -15.40 2.87 -23.69
CA ALA A 103 -15.55 1.44 -23.96
C ALA A 103 -15.75 1.14 -25.45
N PHE A 104 -16.04 2.17 -26.25
CA PHE A 104 -16.29 2.08 -27.69
C PHE A 104 -15.31 2.95 -28.47
N ALA A 105 -14.70 2.39 -29.52
CA ALA A 105 -13.79 3.09 -30.42
C ALA A 105 -14.00 2.67 -31.88
N LEU A 106 -13.62 3.55 -32.80
CA LEU A 106 -13.59 3.30 -34.25
C LEU A 106 -12.12 3.26 -34.69
N PHE A 107 -11.76 2.19 -35.41
CA PHE A 107 -10.42 1.97 -35.95
C PHE A 107 -10.47 2.00 -37.49
N GLY A 108 -9.69 2.88 -38.09
CA GLY A 108 -9.61 3.02 -39.56
C GLY A 108 -8.41 2.29 -40.11
N LEU A 109 -8.65 1.41 -41.11
CA LEU A 109 -7.62 0.70 -41.86
C LEU A 109 -7.66 1.14 -43.33
N THR A 110 -6.52 1.56 -43.84
CA THR A 110 -6.35 2.01 -45.24
C THR A 110 -5.56 1.01 -46.08
N ASN A 111 -4.89 0.06 -45.46
CA ASN A 111 -4.11 -1.00 -46.10
C ASN A 111 -4.85 -2.33 -45.96
N GLY A 112 -4.61 -3.24 -46.89
CA GLY A 112 -5.23 -4.56 -46.94
C GLY A 112 -6.60 -4.56 -47.64
N SER A 113 -7.14 -5.73 -47.87
CA SER A 113 -8.47 -5.98 -48.43
C SER A 113 -9.33 -6.67 -47.38
N PHE A 114 -10.55 -6.13 -47.15
CA PHE A 114 -11.49 -6.62 -46.15
C PHE A 114 -12.86 -6.82 -46.80
N THR A 115 -13.01 -7.94 -47.52
CA THR A 115 -14.27 -8.30 -48.19
C THR A 115 -15.00 -9.43 -47.49
N GLY A 116 -14.26 -10.25 -46.71
CA GLY A 116 -14.80 -11.38 -45.94
C GLY A 116 -15.85 -10.98 -44.90
N ALA A 117 -16.67 -11.96 -44.54
CA ALA A 117 -17.69 -11.75 -43.48
C ALA A 117 -17.09 -11.57 -42.10
N ASN A 118 -15.92 -12.16 -41.84
CA ASN A 118 -15.24 -12.13 -40.55
C ASN A 118 -13.73 -11.92 -40.71
N HIS A 119 -13.14 -11.14 -39.80
CA HIS A 119 -11.70 -10.91 -39.73
C HIS A 119 -11.21 -11.06 -38.30
N SER A 120 -10.04 -11.69 -38.12
CA SER A 120 -9.38 -11.76 -36.82
C SER A 120 -8.82 -10.38 -36.44
N VAL A 121 -9.08 -9.96 -35.21
CA VAL A 121 -8.56 -8.72 -34.63
C VAL A 121 -7.68 -9.06 -33.46
N VAL A 122 -6.55 -8.37 -33.32
CA VAL A 122 -5.60 -8.50 -32.22
C VAL A 122 -5.26 -7.11 -31.69
N TYR A 123 -5.25 -6.98 -30.39
CA TYR A 123 -4.70 -5.84 -29.66
C TYR A 123 -3.48 -6.33 -28.88
N THR A 124 -2.34 -5.74 -29.10
CA THR A 124 -1.06 -6.16 -28.49
C THR A 124 -0.41 -5.04 -27.67
N GLY A 125 -1.24 -4.10 -27.21
CA GLY A 125 -0.82 -2.95 -26.44
C GLY A 125 -0.72 -1.66 -27.26
N LYS A 126 -0.81 -0.54 -26.58
CA LYS A 126 -0.87 0.81 -27.16
C LYS A 126 0.30 1.14 -28.09
N ASN A 127 1.52 0.76 -27.68
CA ASN A 127 2.76 1.09 -28.40
C ASN A 127 3.32 -0.09 -29.22
N SER A 128 2.51 -1.12 -29.44
CA SER A 128 2.97 -2.34 -30.10
C SER A 128 3.32 -2.10 -31.58
N THR A 129 4.40 -2.74 -32.00
CA THR A 129 4.86 -2.78 -33.38
C THR A 129 4.64 -4.17 -34.05
N SER A 130 4.07 -5.12 -33.32
CA SER A 130 3.84 -6.50 -33.75
C SER A 130 2.42 -6.97 -33.41
N ALA A 131 1.80 -7.70 -34.35
CA ALA A 131 0.51 -8.36 -34.09
C ALA A 131 0.65 -9.68 -33.31
N THR A 132 1.87 -10.22 -33.20
CA THR A 132 2.16 -11.55 -32.66
C THR A 132 3.08 -11.56 -31.45
N GLU A 133 3.41 -10.39 -30.93
CA GLU A 133 4.21 -10.24 -29.71
C GLU A 133 3.55 -9.23 -28.79
N VAL A 134 3.55 -9.52 -27.51
CA VAL A 134 3.08 -8.63 -26.44
C VAL A 134 4.20 -8.41 -25.44
N GLU A 135 4.43 -7.17 -25.06
CA GLU A 135 5.37 -6.82 -24.01
C GLU A 135 4.62 -6.40 -22.74
N ILE A 136 4.63 -7.25 -21.71
CA ILE A 136 4.25 -6.85 -20.35
C ILE A 136 5.46 -6.14 -19.74
N LYS A 137 5.34 -4.83 -19.52
CA LYS A 137 6.45 -4.02 -19.03
C LYS A 137 6.79 -4.30 -17.58
N ALA A 138 8.08 -4.41 -17.28
CA ALA A 138 8.58 -4.47 -15.91
C ALA A 138 8.45 -3.11 -15.20
N GLU A 139 8.54 -1.99 -15.94
CA GLU A 139 8.34 -0.64 -15.44
C GLU A 139 6.99 -0.10 -15.93
N GLN A 140 6.07 0.13 -15.00
CA GLN A 140 4.72 0.62 -15.29
C GLN A 140 4.46 1.91 -14.52
N THR A 141 3.64 2.81 -15.07
CA THR A 141 3.35 4.10 -14.42
C THR A 141 1.86 4.38 -14.45
N GLN A 142 1.26 4.48 -13.29
CA GLN A 142 -0.10 4.97 -13.11
C GLN A 142 -0.05 6.44 -12.71
N THR A 143 -0.61 7.34 -13.52
CA THR A 143 -0.54 8.79 -13.28
C THR A 143 -1.70 9.33 -12.45
N VAL A 144 -2.82 8.58 -12.40
CA VAL A 144 -4.02 8.94 -11.64
C VAL A 144 -4.50 7.73 -10.86
N THR A 145 -4.83 7.90 -9.58
CA THR A 145 -5.44 6.84 -8.76
C THR A 145 -6.75 6.36 -9.38
N ASN A 146 -7.06 5.08 -9.23
CA ASN A 146 -8.28 4.45 -9.76
C ASN A 146 -8.41 4.47 -11.30
N SER A 147 -7.33 4.79 -12.04
CA SER A 147 -7.35 4.88 -13.49
C SER A 147 -6.70 3.66 -14.15
N PHE A 148 -7.32 3.19 -15.23
CA PHE A 148 -6.83 2.08 -16.07
C PHE A 148 -6.04 2.55 -17.29
N ALA A 149 -5.93 3.86 -17.53
CA ALA A 149 -5.40 4.43 -18.77
C ALA A 149 -4.00 3.93 -19.15
N HIS A 150 -3.18 3.55 -18.17
CA HIS A 150 -1.84 3.06 -18.39
C HIS A 150 -1.76 1.56 -18.77
N LEU A 151 -2.83 0.78 -18.63
CA LEU A 151 -2.78 -0.68 -18.84
C LEU A 151 -2.43 -1.03 -20.29
N GLY A 152 -3.00 -0.30 -21.28
CA GLY A 152 -2.66 -0.49 -22.69
C GLY A 152 -1.18 -0.26 -22.98
N GLU A 153 -0.54 0.68 -22.29
CA GLU A 153 0.89 0.95 -22.39
C GLU A 153 1.74 -0.04 -21.60
N SER A 154 1.16 -0.66 -20.58
CA SER A 154 1.82 -1.61 -19.67
C SER A 154 1.82 -3.06 -20.16
N GLY A 155 1.11 -3.36 -21.27
CA GLY A 155 1.08 -4.70 -21.86
C GLY A 155 -0.29 -5.37 -21.84
N ASP A 156 -1.38 -4.60 -21.73
CA ASP A 156 -2.71 -5.12 -22.00
C ASP A 156 -2.80 -5.66 -23.44
N CYS A 157 -3.50 -6.78 -23.61
CA CYS A 157 -3.65 -7.43 -24.91
C CYS A 157 -4.97 -8.18 -25.00
N GLY A 158 -5.42 -8.42 -26.23
CA GLY A 158 -6.67 -9.14 -26.44
C GLY A 158 -6.87 -9.57 -27.88
N VAL A 159 -7.89 -10.39 -28.09
CA VAL A 159 -8.31 -10.91 -29.40
C VAL A 159 -9.79 -10.72 -29.61
N ALA A 160 -10.18 -10.66 -30.89
CA ALA A 160 -11.58 -10.65 -31.26
C ALA A 160 -11.77 -11.23 -32.68
N THR A 161 -13.02 -11.52 -33.04
CA THR A 161 -13.47 -11.71 -34.40
C THR A 161 -14.40 -10.56 -34.76
N ALA A 162 -13.97 -9.76 -35.74
CA ALA A 162 -14.80 -8.69 -36.29
C ALA A 162 -15.76 -9.26 -37.33
N THR A 163 -17.04 -8.94 -37.22
CA THR A 163 -18.10 -9.40 -38.15
C THR A 163 -18.62 -8.22 -38.97
N LYS A 164 -18.78 -8.44 -40.29
CA LYS A 164 -19.26 -7.44 -41.25
C LYS A 164 -20.72 -7.09 -41.01
N LYS A 165 -21.02 -5.80 -40.99
CA LYS A 165 -22.37 -5.26 -40.91
C LYS A 165 -22.96 -4.99 -42.31
N PRO A 166 -24.29 -4.82 -42.43
CA PRO A 166 -24.95 -4.47 -43.68
C PRO A 166 -24.46 -3.16 -44.32
N ASP A 167 -23.99 -2.20 -43.50
CA ASP A 167 -23.43 -0.91 -43.92
C ASP A 167 -21.98 -1.02 -44.45
N GLY A 168 -21.40 -2.20 -44.42
CA GLY A 168 -20.04 -2.46 -44.88
C GLY A 168 -18.95 -2.26 -43.82
N THR A 169 -19.29 -1.75 -42.64
CA THR A 169 -18.38 -1.65 -41.50
C THR A 169 -18.25 -2.99 -40.77
N TYR A 170 -17.29 -3.09 -39.85
CA TYR A 170 -17.08 -4.28 -39.05
C TYR A 170 -17.27 -3.96 -37.58
N ARG A 171 -17.79 -4.92 -36.78
CA ARG A 171 -17.92 -4.81 -35.35
C ARG A 171 -17.25 -5.97 -34.64
N PHE A 172 -16.53 -5.68 -33.56
CA PHE A 172 -15.90 -6.69 -32.72
C PHE A 172 -16.05 -6.34 -31.23
N LYS A 173 -15.94 -7.35 -30.38
CA LYS A 173 -15.81 -7.24 -28.94
C LYS A 173 -14.46 -7.85 -28.52
N LEU A 174 -13.60 -7.06 -27.89
CA LEU A 174 -12.28 -7.51 -27.47
C LEU A 174 -12.40 -8.42 -26.24
N GLU A 175 -11.74 -9.55 -26.29
CA GLU A 175 -11.53 -10.45 -25.17
C GLU A 175 -10.09 -10.28 -24.68
N HIS A 176 -9.91 -9.72 -23.48
CA HIS A 176 -8.58 -9.45 -22.92
C HIS A 176 -7.86 -10.75 -22.53
N LYS A 177 -6.55 -10.80 -22.78
CA LYS A 177 -5.69 -11.98 -22.55
C LYS A 177 -4.55 -11.74 -21.56
N ALA A 178 -4.25 -10.48 -21.21
CA ALA A 178 -3.39 -10.16 -20.07
C ALA A 178 -4.12 -10.49 -18.75
N ALA A 179 -3.38 -10.54 -17.66
CA ALA A 179 -3.94 -10.55 -16.31
C ALA A 179 -3.59 -9.25 -15.58
N TYR A 180 -4.36 -8.93 -14.54
CA TYR A 180 -4.21 -7.68 -13.84
C TYR A 180 -4.18 -7.90 -12.33
N ILE A 181 -3.38 -7.11 -11.63
CA ILE A 181 -3.44 -7.00 -10.18
C ILE A 181 -4.01 -5.63 -9.80
N CYS A 182 -4.97 -5.64 -8.88
CA CYS A 182 -5.51 -4.44 -8.25
C CYS A 182 -5.09 -4.39 -6.80
N ILE A 183 -4.34 -3.38 -6.41
CA ILE A 183 -3.75 -3.25 -5.09
C ILE A 183 -4.44 -2.13 -4.33
N TYR A 184 -4.93 -2.46 -3.13
CA TYR A 184 -5.56 -1.56 -2.18
C TYR A 184 -4.66 -1.38 -0.95
N PRO A 185 -3.73 -0.42 -0.94
CA PRO A 185 -2.98 -0.08 0.26
C PRO A 185 -3.92 0.55 1.28
N ARG A 186 -3.78 0.15 2.56
CA ARG A 186 -4.65 0.60 3.63
C ARG A 186 -3.88 1.01 4.87
N ILE A 187 -4.40 2.01 5.56
CA ILE A 187 -4.01 2.38 6.92
C ILE A 187 -5.28 2.30 7.79
N GLU A 188 -5.17 1.86 9.04
CA GLU A 188 -6.29 1.81 9.97
C GLU A 188 -6.90 3.19 10.18
N GLU A 189 -8.21 3.24 10.37
CA GLU A 189 -8.91 4.47 10.74
C GLU A 189 -8.36 5.01 12.05
N HIS A 190 -8.32 6.34 12.18
CA HIS A 190 -7.71 7.07 13.30
C HIS A 190 -6.17 7.07 13.32
N ASP A 191 -5.51 6.42 12.39
CA ASP A 191 -4.06 6.56 12.24
C ASP A 191 -3.74 7.92 11.61
N ARG A 192 -3.04 8.78 12.38
CA ARG A 192 -2.64 10.11 11.91
C ARG A 192 -1.72 10.05 10.70
N LEU A 193 -0.97 8.97 10.56
CA LEU A 193 -0.03 8.73 9.47
C LEU A 193 -0.72 8.79 8.09
N GLN A 194 -1.96 8.32 7.99
CA GLN A 194 -2.73 8.26 6.74
C GLN A 194 -2.79 9.60 6.00
N LYS A 195 -2.93 10.71 6.73
CA LYS A 195 -3.03 12.05 6.14
C LYS A 195 -1.69 12.61 5.68
N ASN A 196 -0.61 12.14 6.28
CA ASN A 196 0.72 12.71 6.15
C ASN A 196 1.59 11.98 5.13
N VAL A 197 1.34 10.71 4.86
CA VAL A 197 2.15 9.92 3.93
C VAL A 197 1.51 9.78 2.56
N ARG A 198 2.36 9.57 1.56
CA ARG A 198 2.00 9.31 0.16
C ARG A 198 2.66 8.03 -0.31
N LEU A 199 1.91 7.22 -1.05
CA LEU A 199 2.45 6.07 -1.74
C LEU A 199 3.07 6.54 -3.06
N THR A 200 4.35 6.31 -3.24
CA THR A 200 5.10 6.77 -4.41
C THR A 200 5.43 5.66 -5.40
N LYS A 201 5.53 4.42 -4.91
CA LYS A 201 5.92 3.27 -5.73
C LYS A 201 5.49 1.96 -5.07
N ILE A 202 5.12 0.99 -5.92
CA ILE A 202 4.92 -0.41 -5.52
C ILE A 202 5.86 -1.28 -6.36
N VAL A 203 6.60 -2.19 -5.73
CA VAL A 203 7.43 -3.16 -6.42
C VAL A 203 6.91 -4.56 -6.12
N LEU A 204 6.49 -5.29 -7.15
CA LEU A 204 6.10 -6.69 -7.06
C LEU A 204 7.29 -7.56 -7.43
N ILE A 205 7.58 -8.57 -6.63
CA ILE A 205 8.71 -9.49 -6.81
C ILE A 205 8.17 -10.91 -6.79
N SER A 206 8.39 -11.65 -7.86
CA SER A 206 8.03 -13.07 -7.97
C SER A 206 9.21 -13.96 -7.64
N SER A 207 9.01 -14.94 -6.77
CA SER A 207 9.99 -16.01 -6.50
C SER A 207 9.76 -17.25 -7.35
N SER A 208 8.65 -17.32 -8.10
CA SER A 208 8.24 -18.50 -8.89
C SER A 208 8.52 -18.39 -10.40
N GLY A 209 9.09 -17.29 -10.86
CA GLY A 209 9.42 -17.06 -12.26
C GLY A 209 8.99 -15.67 -12.75
N PRO A 210 9.22 -15.40 -14.06
CA PRO A 210 8.93 -14.10 -14.65
C PRO A 210 7.45 -13.73 -14.60
N ILE A 211 7.19 -12.45 -14.30
CA ILE A 211 5.86 -11.84 -14.28
C ILE A 211 5.71 -10.73 -15.31
N ALA A 212 6.81 -10.36 -15.99
CA ALA A 212 6.87 -9.40 -17.08
C ALA A 212 7.88 -9.86 -18.14
N GLY A 213 7.82 -9.27 -19.33
CA GLY A 213 8.68 -9.57 -20.47
C GLY A 213 7.92 -9.57 -21.79
N LYS A 214 8.60 -9.98 -22.86
CA LYS A 214 8.02 -10.20 -24.18
C LYS A 214 7.49 -11.61 -24.31
N TYR A 215 6.28 -11.76 -24.81
CA TYR A 215 5.59 -13.04 -24.97
C TYR A 215 5.14 -13.25 -26.40
N ASP A 216 5.25 -14.49 -26.89
CA ASP A 216 4.59 -14.89 -28.13
C ASP A 216 3.06 -14.78 -27.97
N PHE A 217 2.42 -14.13 -28.94
CA PHE A 217 0.97 -13.94 -29.01
C PHE A 217 0.39 -14.41 -30.34
N SER A 218 1.15 -15.17 -31.14
CA SER A 218 0.78 -15.64 -32.48
C SER A 218 -0.49 -16.50 -32.49
N THR A 219 -0.79 -17.17 -31.38
CA THR A 219 -1.99 -18.00 -31.18
C THR A 219 -3.18 -17.24 -30.64
N GLY A 220 -3.03 -15.95 -30.29
CA GLY A 220 -4.04 -15.15 -29.61
C GLY A 220 -4.14 -15.40 -28.09
N THR A 221 -3.15 -16.11 -27.53
CA THR A 221 -2.95 -16.30 -26.08
C THR A 221 -1.49 -15.99 -25.77
N LEU A 222 -1.23 -15.47 -24.57
CA LEU A 222 0.14 -15.26 -24.14
C LEU A 222 0.86 -16.59 -23.94
N GLY A 223 2.06 -16.69 -24.48
CA GLY A 223 2.94 -17.82 -24.22
C GLY A 223 3.18 -18.03 -22.72
N SER A 224 3.44 -19.26 -22.30
CA SER A 224 3.65 -19.61 -20.89
C SER A 224 4.99 -19.08 -20.33
N THR A 225 5.93 -18.76 -21.21
CA THR A 225 7.25 -18.22 -20.86
C THR A 225 7.57 -17.03 -21.76
N PRO A 226 8.24 -16.00 -21.24
CA PRO A 226 8.65 -14.88 -22.07
C PRO A 226 9.71 -15.32 -23.10
N THR A 227 9.65 -14.74 -24.29
CA THR A 227 10.62 -14.91 -25.37
C THR A 227 11.78 -13.93 -25.30
N GLY A 228 11.63 -12.86 -24.52
CA GLY A 228 12.63 -11.81 -24.28
C GLY A 228 12.30 -10.94 -23.08
N ASP A 229 13.28 -10.20 -22.62
CA ASP A 229 13.18 -9.19 -21.54
C ASP A 229 12.49 -9.71 -20.26
N ALA A 230 12.69 -10.99 -19.95
CA ALA A 230 12.08 -11.67 -18.83
C ALA A 230 12.41 -10.97 -17.49
N SER A 231 11.41 -10.64 -16.70
CA SER A 231 11.58 -10.04 -15.39
C SER A 231 10.68 -10.68 -14.33
N ASN A 232 11.28 -11.01 -13.20
CA ASN A 232 10.57 -11.43 -12.00
C ASN A 232 10.06 -10.23 -11.19
N ILE A 233 10.27 -9.00 -11.66
CA ILE A 233 9.94 -7.77 -10.96
C ILE A 233 9.05 -6.91 -11.85
N ILE A 234 8.00 -6.35 -11.24
CA ILE A 234 7.25 -5.23 -11.81
C ILE A 234 7.36 -4.06 -10.83
N THR A 235 7.80 -2.91 -11.35
CA THR A 235 7.81 -1.64 -10.63
C THR A 235 6.65 -0.79 -11.13
N LEU A 236 5.72 -0.47 -10.24
CA LEU A 236 4.61 0.45 -10.51
C LEU A 236 4.90 1.80 -9.85
N THR A 237 5.22 2.82 -10.64
CA THR A 237 5.26 4.20 -10.18
C THR A 237 3.83 4.70 -10.00
N THR A 238 3.53 5.28 -8.83
CA THR A 238 2.20 5.77 -8.48
C THR A 238 2.16 7.30 -8.51
N PRO A 239 0.96 7.93 -8.56
CA PRO A 239 0.83 9.39 -8.61
C PRO A 239 1.11 10.10 -7.27
N SER A 240 1.88 9.51 -6.35
CA SER A 240 2.09 10.00 -4.98
C SER A 240 0.75 10.21 -4.26
N GLY A 241 -0.11 9.21 -4.37
CA GLY A 241 -1.48 9.27 -3.86
C GLY A 241 -1.59 9.03 -2.36
N GLU A 242 -2.72 9.44 -1.81
CA GLU A 242 -3.12 9.08 -0.46
C GLU A 242 -3.34 7.56 -0.33
N ILE A 243 -3.29 7.07 0.90
CA ILE A 243 -3.57 5.67 1.22
C ILE A 243 -4.97 5.60 1.80
N SER A 244 -5.77 4.63 1.35
CA SER A 244 -7.14 4.43 1.82
C SER A 244 -7.23 3.97 3.27
N THR A 245 -8.38 4.21 3.92
CA THR A 245 -8.73 3.62 5.22
C THR A 245 -9.60 2.37 5.05
N ALA A 246 -10.02 1.75 6.14
CA ALA A 246 -10.89 0.57 6.10
C ALA A 246 -12.26 0.85 5.46
N THR A 247 -12.85 2.01 5.73
CA THR A 247 -14.17 2.42 5.23
C THR A 247 -14.09 3.22 3.94
N ARG A 248 -12.98 3.92 3.71
CA ARG A 248 -12.75 4.73 2.53
C ARG A 248 -11.91 3.96 1.51
N VAL A 249 -12.58 3.33 0.55
CA VAL A 249 -11.98 2.52 -0.53
C VAL A 249 -11.91 3.35 -1.81
N ASP A 250 -11.11 4.39 -1.82
CA ASP A 250 -11.07 5.31 -2.95
C ASP A 250 -9.70 5.44 -3.61
N THR A 251 -8.71 4.64 -3.17
CA THR A 251 -7.43 4.56 -3.85
C THR A 251 -7.07 3.12 -4.17
N SER A 252 -6.97 2.83 -5.45
CA SER A 252 -6.49 1.57 -5.99
C SER A 252 -5.43 1.80 -7.04
N TYR A 253 -4.52 0.83 -7.14
CA TYR A 253 -3.38 0.85 -8.03
C TYR A 253 -3.38 -0.42 -8.85
N TYR A 254 -3.13 -0.29 -10.15
CA TYR A 254 -3.25 -1.38 -11.10
C TYR A 254 -1.93 -1.67 -11.79
N ALA A 255 -1.66 -2.94 -12.04
CA ALA A 255 -0.57 -3.34 -12.91
C ALA A 255 -0.98 -4.50 -13.83
N VAL A 256 -0.40 -4.55 -15.02
CA VAL A 256 -0.47 -5.72 -15.89
C VAL A 256 0.57 -6.72 -15.44
N ILE A 257 0.17 -7.98 -15.34
CA ILE A 257 1.02 -9.10 -14.92
C ILE A 257 0.80 -10.30 -15.85
N ALA A 258 1.82 -11.11 -16.04
CA ALA A 258 1.67 -12.34 -16.82
C ALA A 258 0.66 -13.29 -16.17
N PRO A 259 -0.27 -13.88 -16.95
CA PRO A 259 -1.15 -14.92 -16.45
C PRO A 259 -0.36 -16.11 -15.92
N GLY A 260 -0.88 -16.76 -14.85
CA GLY A 260 -0.21 -17.91 -14.25
C GLY A 260 -0.32 -17.90 -12.73
N THR A 261 0.37 -18.84 -12.10
CA THR A 261 0.46 -18.91 -10.64
C THR A 261 1.82 -18.38 -10.19
N HIS A 262 1.81 -17.33 -9.39
CA HIS A 262 3.00 -16.63 -8.93
C HIS A 262 3.03 -16.53 -7.40
N THR A 263 4.21 -16.72 -6.82
CA THR A 263 4.45 -16.46 -5.40
C THR A 263 5.08 -15.07 -5.28
N LEU A 264 4.33 -14.13 -4.72
CA LEU A 264 4.66 -12.70 -4.75
C LEU A 264 5.02 -12.14 -3.39
N ARG A 265 5.95 -11.20 -3.43
CA ARG A 265 6.25 -10.22 -2.39
C ARG A 265 6.02 -8.83 -2.95
N ALA A 266 5.49 -7.92 -2.13
CA ALA A 266 5.32 -6.52 -2.52
C ALA A 266 6.13 -5.60 -1.59
N LYS A 267 6.78 -4.58 -2.16
CA LYS A 267 7.39 -3.46 -1.45
C LYS A 267 6.57 -2.20 -1.72
N TYR A 268 6.12 -1.55 -0.67
CA TYR A 268 5.37 -0.29 -0.73
C TYR A 268 6.26 0.85 -0.26
N TYR A 269 6.57 1.78 -1.14
CA TYR A 269 7.39 2.94 -0.85
C TYR A 269 6.49 4.10 -0.46
N ILE A 270 6.57 4.49 0.78
CA ILE A 270 5.81 5.62 1.33
C ILE A 270 6.75 6.77 1.69
N THR A 271 6.29 7.97 1.48
CA THR A 271 7.04 9.20 1.78
C THR A 271 6.14 10.17 2.52
N ASP A 272 6.66 10.80 3.55
CA ASP A 272 6.05 11.95 4.19
C ASP A 272 6.61 13.24 3.57
N PRO A 273 5.81 14.00 2.81
CA PRO A 273 6.29 15.22 2.14
C PRO A 273 6.72 16.32 3.12
N SER A 274 6.20 16.32 4.36
CA SER A 274 6.49 17.36 5.35
C SER A 274 7.87 17.19 5.98
N THR A 275 8.32 15.94 6.15
CA THR A 275 9.63 15.61 6.74
C THR A 275 10.64 15.17 5.69
N ASN A 276 10.19 14.90 4.46
CA ASN A 276 10.98 14.32 3.37
C ASN A 276 11.61 12.96 3.73
N VAL A 277 10.97 12.23 4.66
CA VAL A 277 11.40 10.89 5.06
C VAL A 277 10.61 9.84 4.29
N SER A 278 11.31 8.84 3.81
CA SER A 278 10.71 7.69 3.11
C SER A 278 10.95 6.41 3.89
N LYS A 279 10.00 5.49 3.76
CA LYS A 279 10.09 4.14 4.33
C LYS A 279 9.54 3.11 3.36
N VAL A 280 10.13 1.94 3.37
CA VAL A 280 9.62 0.77 2.63
C VAL A 280 8.89 -0.14 3.58
N VAL A 281 7.67 -0.54 3.19
CA VAL A 281 6.90 -1.58 3.89
C VAL A 281 6.86 -2.81 3.00
N ILE A 282 7.27 -3.95 3.51
CA ILE A 282 7.38 -5.20 2.76
C ILE A 282 6.30 -6.16 3.22
N LYS A 283 5.58 -6.76 2.25
CA LYS A 283 4.53 -7.75 2.51
C LYS A 283 4.72 -8.98 1.64
N ASP A 284 4.70 -10.15 2.24
CA ASP A 284 4.53 -11.40 1.50
C ASP A 284 3.06 -11.55 1.12
N LEU A 285 2.77 -11.63 -0.17
CA LEU A 285 1.42 -11.81 -0.69
C LEU A 285 1.04 -13.28 -0.85
N GLY A 286 2.03 -14.17 -0.74
CA GLY A 286 1.85 -15.62 -0.93
C GLY A 286 1.71 -16.01 -2.39
N THR A 287 1.19 -17.23 -2.61
CA THR A 287 0.96 -17.79 -3.93
C THR A 287 -0.44 -17.43 -4.42
N MET A 288 -0.53 -16.83 -5.60
CA MET A 288 -1.75 -16.31 -6.20
C MET A 288 -1.84 -16.76 -7.66
N THR A 289 -3.06 -17.00 -8.15
CA THR A 289 -3.32 -17.33 -9.55
C THR A 289 -3.90 -16.12 -10.27
N PHE A 290 -3.25 -15.72 -11.35
CA PHE A 290 -3.63 -14.61 -12.23
C PHE A 290 -4.24 -15.18 -13.51
N THR A 291 -5.53 -15.00 -13.66
CA THR A 291 -6.29 -15.52 -14.81
C THR A 291 -6.35 -14.49 -15.92
N SER A 292 -6.15 -14.92 -17.19
CA SER A 292 -6.31 -14.06 -18.37
C SER A 292 -7.63 -13.30 -18.35
N GLY A 293 -7.59 -12.01 -18.64
CA GLY A 293 -8.74 -11.12 -18.69
C GLY A 293 -9.35 -10.76 -17.32
N LYS A 294 -8.73 -11.17 -16.21
CA LYS A 294 -9.29 -10.95 -14.87
C LYS A 294 -8.39 -10.10 -13.98
N PHE A 295 -9.03 -9.33 -13.09
CA PHE A 295 -8.38 -8.63 -11.99
C PHE A 295 -8.26 -9.54 -10.77
N THR A 296 -7.11 -9.48 -10.11
CA THR A 296 -6.86 -10.13 -8.82
C THR A 296 -6.67 -9.05 -7.76
N ASP A 297 -7.56 -9.00 -6.77
CA ASP A 297 -7.59 -7.98 -5.74
C ASP A 297 -6.67 -8.32 -4.56
N VAL A 298 -5.82 -7.37 -4.18
CA VAL A 298 -4.89 -7.47 -3.05
C VAL A 298 -5.10 -6.31 -2.10
N THR A 299 -5.38 -6.59 -0.84
CA THR A 299 -5.41 -5.59 0.23
C THR A 299 -4.14 -5.67 1.07
N ALA A 300 -3.44 -4.55 1.23
CA ALA A 300 -2.23 -4.45 2.03
C ALA A 300 -2.38 -3.42 3.16
N TRP A 301 -2.30 -3.89 4.41
CA TRP A 301 -2.28 -3.03 5.59
C TRP A 301 -0.87 -2.51 5.83
N ILE A 302 -0.65 -1.21 5.58
CA ILE A 302 0.68 -0.59 5.59
C ILE A 302 1.16 -0.32 7.01
N ASN A 303 0.28 0.15 7.90
CA ASN A 303 0.66 0.59 9.24
C ASN A 303 0.88 -0.55 10.25
N LYS A 304 0.48 -1.78 9.96
CA LYS A 304 0.69 -2.90 10.89
C LYS A 304 2.17 -3.18 11.22
N ASP A 305 3.07 -2.76 10.32
CA ASP A 305 4.52 -2.85 10.52
C ASP A 305 5.16 -1.49 10.88
N LEU A 306 4.33 -0.46 11.12
CA LEU A 306 4.78 0.88 11.48
C LEU A 306 4.35 1.18 12.91
N ILE A 307 5.29 1.11 13.84
CA ILE A 307 5.04 1.43 15.25
C ILE A 307 5.07 2.94 15.42
N GLU A 308 4.03 3.51 16.05
CA GLU A 308 3.99 4.92 16.41
C GLU A 308 4.56 5.12 17.82
N TYR A 309 5.57 6.00 17.94
CA TYR A 309 6.37 6.18 19.14
C TYR A 309 6.00 7.40 19.99
N ASN A 310 4.92 8.10 19.68
CA ASN A 310 4.46 9.28 20.44
C ASN A 310 3.54 8.95 21.62
N SER A 311 3.24 7.70 21.85
CA SER A 311 2.34 7.27 22.91
C SER A 311 3.10 7.12 24.23
N TYR A 312 3.39 8.25 24.87
CA TYR A 312 3.91 8.27 26.23
C TYR A 312 2.80 7.99 27.24
N TYR A 313 3.11 7.17 28.23
CA TYR A 313 2.23 6.85 29.34
C TYR A 313 2.99 6.93 30.64
N ALA A 314 2.33 7.32 31.73
CA ALA A 314 2.75 6.87 33.04
C ALA A 314 2.47 5.36 33.16
N TRP A 315 3.19 4.66 34.01
CA TRP A 315 3.07 3.20 34.07
C TRP A 315 1.62 2.78 34.38
N ASP A 316 1.09 1.88 33.56
CA ASP A 316 -0.29 1.36 33.65
C ASP A 316 -1.40 2.44 33.61
N ALA A 317 -1.14 3.62 33.12
CA ALA A 317 -2.15 4.67 33.00
C ALA A 317 -3.22 4.33 31.95
N LYS A 318 -4.46 4.71 32.20
CA LYS A 318 -5.60 4.48 31.30
C LYS A 318 -5.55 5.34 30.05
N LYS A 319 -4.89 6.50 30.12
CA LYS A 319 -4.79 7.49 29.04
C LYS A 319 -3.34 7.85 28.77
N PRO A 320 -3.01 8.24 27.52
CA PRO A 320 -1.71 8.78 27.20
C PRO A 320 -1.32 9.95 28.08
N TYR A 321 -0.04 10.11 28.33
CA TYR A 321 0.56 11.13 29.20
C TYR A 321 0.06 12.56 28.90
N TRP A 322 -0.17 12.87 27.62
CA TRP A 322 -0.62 14.17 27.13
C TRP A 322 -2.09 14.18 26.69
N TYR A 323 -2.88 13.18 27.04
CA TYR A 323 -4.29 13.13 26.65
C TYR A 323 -5.04 14.42 27.07
N GLY A 324 -5.64 15.08 26.06
CA GLY A 324 -6.29 16.39 26.24
C GLY A 324 -5.34 17.60 26.26
N TYR A 325 -4.04 17.36 26.11
CA TYR A 325 -2.99 18.39 26.07
C TYR A 325 -2.01 18.18 24.91
N GLU A 326 -2.43 17.52 23.86
CA GLU A 326 -1.58 17.11 22.73
C GLU A 326 -0.95 18.31 22.00
N SER A 327 -1.64 19.46 22.01
CA SER A 327 -1.14 20.69 21.39
C SER A 327 -0.03 21.40 22.18
N VAL A 328 0.16 21.04 23.44
CA VAL A 328 1.17 21.62 24.34
C VAL A 328 2.24 20.61 24.75
N GLN A 329 2.36 19.51 23.99
CA GLN A 329 3.43 18.54 24.20
C GLN A 329 4.78 19.26 24.10
N PRO A 330 5.47 19.46 25.20
CA PRO A 330 6.70 20.19 25.14
C PRO A 330 7.83 19.20 25.04
N PHE A 331 8.63 19.36 24.10
CA PHE A 331 9.97 18.83 24.10
C PHE A 331 10.97 19.97 24.35
N THR A 332 10.68 20.79 25.34
CA THR A 332 11.64 21.81 25.78
C THR A 332 12.48 21.23 26.91
N THR A 333 13.76 21.05 26.62
CA THR A 333 14.76 20.63 27.60
C THR A 333 14.71 21.50 28.86
N GLY A 334 14.55 20.86 30.02
CA GLY A 334 14.79 21.47 31.34
C GLY A 334 13.65 22.22 31.99
N THR A 335 12.45 22.23 31.44
CA THR A 335 11.28 22.87 32.10
C THR A 335 10.17 21.87 32.38
N SER A 336 9.67 21.84 33.62
CA SER A 336 8.45 21.11 33.93
C SER A 336 7.24 21.81 33.28
N ASN A 337 6.33 21.02 32.72
CA ASN A 337 5.06 21.53 32.21
C ASN A 337 3.97 21.27 33.27
N PRO A 338 3.21 22.29 33.69
CA PRO A 338 2.18 22.14 34.71
C PRO A 338 1.03 21.19 34.32
N ASN A 339 0.91 20.85 33.02
CA ASN A 339 -0.13 19.97 32.51
C ASN A 339 0.25 18.48 32.54
N TYR A 340 1.32 18.10 33.21
CA TYR A 340 1.68 16.69 33.38
C TYR A 340 0.64 15.93 34.24
N PRO A 341 0.56 14.59 34.16
CA PRO A 341 -0.39 13.79 34.94
C PRO A 341 -0.30 14.06 36.44
N GLN A 342 -1.44 14.17 37.11
CA GLN A 342 -1.55 14.41 38.56
C GLN A 342 -2.27 13.23 39.22
N PRO A 343 -2.04 12.97 40.53
CA PRO A 343 -2.77 11.94 41.27
C PRO A 343 -4.29 12.07 41.11
N GLY A 344 -4.95 10.98 40.72
CA GLY A 344 -6.38 10.94 40.43
C GLY A 344 -6.76 11.23 38.97
N ASP A 345 -5.80 11.60 38.12
CA ASP A 345 -5.97 11.72 36.67
C ASP A 345 -5.90 10.32 36.01
N GLU A 346 -6.71 10.07 34.96
CA GLU A 346 -6.61 8.83 34.18
C GLU A 346 -5.27 8.69 33.41
N ARG A 347 -4.52 9.77 33.31
CA ARG A 347 -3.16 9.83 32.75
C ARG A 347 -2.08 9.51 33.78
N TYR A 348 -2.45 9.51 35.06
CA TYR A 348 -1.56 9.18 36.17
C TYR A 348 -1.48 7.66 36.34
N GLU A 349 -0.45 7.21 37.01
CA GLU A 349 -0.27 5.81 37.35
C GLU A 349 -1.51 5.18 38.00
N ALA A 350 -1.96 4.02 37.51
CA ALA A 350 -3.17 3.36 38.00
C ALA A 350 -2.94 2.53 39.27
N SER A 351 -1.71 2.11 39.57
CA SER A 351 -1.37 1.25 40.70
C SER A 351 -0.64 2.00 41.80
N THR A 352 -0.92 1.64 43.06
CA THR A 352 -0.25 2.20 44.24
C THR A 352 1.13 1.56 44.44
N TRP A 353 2.05 2.33 45.02
CA TRP A 353 3.35 1.84 45.47
C TRP A 353 3.18 0.63 46.40
N GLY A 354 3.78 -0.48 46.06
CA GLY A 354 3.72 -1.72 46.85
C GLY A 354 2.97 -2.87 46.22
N ASP A 355 2.06 -2.60 45.26
CA ASP A 355 1.33 -3.65 44.51
C ASP A 355 2.12 -4.13 43.30
N GLY A 356 3.13 -3.38 42.84
CA GLY A 356 3.81 -3.58 41.59
C GLY A 356 4.76 -4.77 41.53
N ILE A 357 5.23 -5.28 42.66
CA ILE A 357 6.17 -6.40 42.70
C ILE A 357 5.46 -7.74 42.38
N ASN A 358 4.18 -7.85 42.65
CA ASN A 358 3.40 -9.06 42.51
C ASN A 358 2.41 -9.05 41.31
N ASN A 359 2.32 -7.96 40.56
CA ASN A 359 1.48 -7.90 39.37
C ASN A 359 2.34 -7.85 38.10
N PRO A 360 2.73 -8.99 37.55
CA PRO A 360 3.64 -9.08 36.39
C PRO A 360 2.98 -8.67 35.07
N LEU A 361 1.74 -8.18 35.13
CA LEU A 361 0.97 -7.86 33.95
C LEU A 361 0.75 -6.36 33.93
N PHE A 362 1.28 -5.73 32.90
CA PHE A 362 0.76 -4.47 32.45
C PHE A 362 -0.73 -4.68 32.31
N THR A 363 -1.52 -4.07 33.17
CA THR A 363 -2.92 -4.44 33.31
C THR A 363 -3.69 -4.14 32.02
N PRO A 364 -4.90 -4.69 31.84
CA PRO A 364 -5.75 -4.38 30.70
C PRO A 364 -6.05 -2.88 30.49
N ASN A 365 -5.63 -2.03 31.42
CA ASN A 365 -5.79 -0.58 31.33
C ASN A 365 -4.80 0.06 30.33
N ALA A 366 -3.64 -0.53 30.09
CA ALA A 366 -2.72 0.00 29.11
C ALA A 366 -3.28 -0.25 27.71
N PRO A 367 -3.45 0.78 26.89
CA PRO A 367 -4.04 0.64 25.56
C PRO A 367 -3.11 -0.04 24.55
N ARG A 368 -1.89 -0.38 24.96
CA ARG A 368 -0.91 -1.06 24.11
C ARG A 368 -0.19 -2.15 24.89
N HIS A 369 0.05 -3.25 24.20
CA HIS A 369 0.84 -4.35 24.73
C HIS A 369 2.32 -3.96 24.78
N VAL A 370 2.93 -4.03 25.94
CA VAL A 370 4.37 -3.87 26.13
C VAL A 370 5.02 -5.23 26.40
N PRO A 371 6.33 -5.42 26.12
CA PRO A 371 6.97 -6.72 26.30
C PRO A 371 7.05 -7.11 27.77
N THR A 372 6.88 -8.39 28.06
CA THR A 372 7.24 -8.97 29.35
C THR A 372 8.77 -8.99 29.48
N MET A 373 9.25 -9.12 30.72
CA MET A 373 10.68 -9.27 30.97
C MET A 373 11.25 -10.54 30.28
N ASN A 374 10.47 -11.61 30.26
CA ASN A 374 10.83 -12.84 29.58
C ASN A 374 10.92 -12.60 28.06
N GLU A 375 9.92 -11.98 27.43
CA GLU A 375 9.96 -11.63 26.00
C GLU A 375 11.17 -10.73 25.68
N LEU A 376 11.42 -9.72 26.51
CA LEU A 376 12.53 -8.79 26.31
C LEU A 376 13.87 -9.52 26.32
N SER A 377 14.05 -10.52 27.19
CA SER A 377 15.28 -11.33 27.24
C SER A 377 15.54 -12.08 25.94
N TRP A 378 14.51 -12.55 25.23
CA TRP A 378 14.66 -13.17 23.91
C TRP A 378 15.17 -12.17 22.87
N TYR A 379 14.68 -10.93 22.90
CA TYR A 379 15.20 -9.88 22.01
C TYR A 379 16.68 -9.59 22.29
N PHE A 380 17.08 -9.56 23.53
CA PHE A 380 18.48 -9.36 23.92
C PHE A 380 19.39 -10.50 23.48
N MET A 381 18.94 -11.73 23.68
CA MET A 381 19.77 -12.91 23.41
C MET A 381 19.72 -13.38 21.96
N LYS A 382 18.59 -13.22 21.27
CA LYS A 382 18.33 -13.79 19.93
C LYS A 382 17.78 -12.77 18.91
N GLY A 383 17.59 -11.54 19.31
CA GLY A 383 17.00 -10.50 18.46
C GLY A 383 17.95 -9.93 17.41
N ASP A 384 19.22 -10.36 17.37
CA ASP A 384 20.24 -9.85 16.44
C ASP A 384 20.19 -8.32 16.35
N ALA A 385 20.38 -7.68 17.49
CA ALA A 385 20.30 -6.23 17.61
C ALA A 385 21.33 -5.54 16.69
N ARG A 386 20.85 -4.57 15.87
CA ARG A 386 21.66 -3.85 14.90
C ARG A 386 21.49 -2.36 15.08
N TRP A 387 22.60 -1.65 15.21
CA TRP A 387 22.62 -0.22 15.36
C TRP A 387 22.29 0.51 14.04
N ASP A 388 21.48 1.56 14.13
CA ASP A 388 21.20 2.44 12.99
C ASP A 388 21.13 3.90 13.45
N SER A 389 21.92 4.76 12.84
CA SER A 389 21.91 6.20 13.13
C SER A 389 20.79 6.96 12.41
N ASN A 390 20.07 6.29 11.49
CA ASN A 390 19.19 6.95 10.53
C ASN A 390 17.94 6.13 10.17
N GLY A 391 17.48 5.28 11.08
CA GLY A 391 16.30 4.46 10.88
C GLY A 391 15.02 5.30 10.80
N ALA A 392 14.09 4.88 9.92
CA ALA A 392 12.81 5.55 9.77
C ALA A 392 11.74 4.97 10.72
N TYR A 393 11.00 5.82 11.40
CA TYR A 393 9.94 5.47 12.35
C TYR A 393 8.77 6.45 12.28
N VAL A 394 7.66 6.13 12.93
CA VAL A 394 6.49 7.02 13.03
C VAL A 394 6.50 7.74 14.36
N PHE A 395 6.38 9.05 14.30
CA PHE A 395 6.23 9.90 15.49
C PHE A 395 5.21 10.99 15.23
N ASN A 396 4.20 11.08 16.08
CA ASN A 396 3.11 12.06 15.99
C ASN A 396 2.40 12.07 14.62
N GLY A 397 2.22 10.88 14.03
CA GLY A 397 1.59 10.70 12.72
C GLY A 397 2.46 11.08 11.53
N HIS A 398 3.75 11.33 11.73
CA HIS A 398 4.71 11.64 10.68
C HIS A 398 5.82 10.59 10.61
N LEU A 399 6.34 10.36 9.41
CA LEU A 399 7.60 9.64 9.27
C LEU A 399 8.73 10.54 9.76
N GLN A 400 9.56 10.01 10.62
CA GLN A 400 10.76 10.65 11.15
C GLN A 400 11.96 9.75 10.90
N GLN A 401 13.14 10.31 11.04
CA GLN A 401 14.39 9.61 10.88
C GLN A 401 15.29 9.91 12.07
N GLY A 402 15.94 8.87 12.63
CA GLY A 402 16.76 9.05 13.81
C GLY A 402 17.55 7.81 14.21
N ARG A 403 18.30 7.98 15.30
CA ARG A 403 19.08 6.88 15.89
C ARG A 403 18.18 5.85 16.55
N GLY A 404 18.57 4.59 16.50
CA GLY A 404 17.84 3.50 17.14
C GLY A 404 18.47 2.13 16.87
N VAL A 405 17.73 1.11 17.19
CA VAL A 405 18.16 -0.28 17.06
C VAL A 405 17.11 -1.09 16.30
N TRP A 406 17.57 -1.88 15.35
CA TRP A 406 16.76 -2.90 14.71
C TRP A 406 16.82 -4.18 15.52
N PHE A 407 15.67 -4.83 15.70
CA PHE A 407 15.55 -6.17 16.27
C PHE A 407 14.79 -7.09 15.31
N LYS A 408 15.15 -8.37 15.31
CA LYS A 408 14.29 -9.38 14.70
C LYS A 408 12.91 -9.38 15.35
N LYS A 409 11.86 -9.53 14.55
CA LYS A 409 10.51 -9.77 15.03
C LYS A 409 10.44 -11.08 15.82
N MET A 410 9.58 -11.16 16.82
CA MET A 410 9.46 -12.34 17.68
C MET A 410 9.14 -13.60 16.90
N GLU A 411 8.32 -13.53 15.86
CA GLU A 411 8.01 -14.67 14.98
C GLU A 411 9.28 -15.22 14.31
N ARG A 412 10.19 -14.33 13.89
CA ARG A 412 11.45 -14.72 13.29
C ARG A 412 12.42 -15.30 14.32
N ILE A 413 12.47 -14.71 15.52
CA ILE A 413 13.26 -15.26 16.64
C ILE A 413 12.81 -16.69 16.94
N LYS A 414 11.51 -16.91 17.05
CA LYS A 414 10.94 -18.24 17.30
C LYS A 414 11.27 -19.25 16.19
N ALA A 415 11.15 -18.83 14.92
CA ALA A 415 11.46 -19.69 13.79
C ALA A 415 12.95 -20.07 13.74
N ASP A 416 13.86 -19.12 13.96
CA ASP A 416 15.31 -19.35 13.95
C ASP A 416 15.77 -20.20 15.15
N ASN A 417 15.01 -20.24 16.27
CA ASN A 417 15.38 -20.87 17.52
C ASN A 417 14.33 -21.90 18.01
N ALA A 418 13.68 -22.62 17.08
CA ALA A 418 12.56 -23.51 17.40
C ALA A 418 12.83 -24.50 18.53
N SER A 419 14.04 -25.08 18.59
CA SER A 419 14.44 -26.03 19.64
C SER A 419 14.53 -25.36 21.02
N LEU A 420 15.07 -24.13 21.10
CA LEU A 420 15.14 -23.36 22.35
C LEU A 420 13.73 -22.96 22.81
N VAL A 421 12.87 -22.53 21.88
CA VAL A 421 11.47 -22.19 22.20
C VAL A 421 10.72 -23.41 22.75
N ALA A 422 10.92 -24.58 22.13
CA ALA A 422 10.34 -25.83 22.63
C ALA A 422 10.85 -26.19 24.04
N GLY A 423 12.14 -26.00 24.30
CA GLY A 423 12.75 -26.17 25.63
C GLY A 423 12.22 -25.19 26.70
N ALA A 424 11.79 -24.00 26.28
CA ALA A 424 11.10 -23.00 27.13
C ALA A 424 9.61 -23.33 27.36
N GLY A 425 9.14 -24.50 26.96
CA GLY A 425 7.73 -24.88 27.04
C GLY A 425 6.86 -24.30 25.94
N GLY A 426 7.44 -23.74 24.88
CA GLY A 426 6.74 -23.16 23.73
C GLY A 426 6.25 -21.71 23.94
N ASP A 427 6.44 -21.15 25.13
CA ASP A 427 5.98 -19.80 25.47
C ASP A 427 7.13 -18.89 25.94
N VAL A 428 7.54 -17.99 25.09
CA VAL A 428 8.58 -16.97 25.37
C VAL A 428 8.14 -15.94 26.42
N LYS A 429 6.85 -15.87 26.74
CA LYS A 429 6.35 -15.01 27.82
C LYS A 429 6.47 -15.65 29.19
N ALA A 430 6.35 -16.96 29.24
CA ALA A 430 6.46 -17.74 30.47
C ALA A 430 7.90 -18.00 30.89
N MET A 431 8.82 -18.11 29.92
CA MET A 431 10.22 -18.43 30.18
C MET A 431 11.14 -17.57 29.30
N GLY A 432 12.04 -16.86 29.91
CA GLY A 432 13.05 -16.05 29.24
C GLY A 432 14.37 -16.79 29.00
N LEU A 433 15.31 -16.10 28.35
CA LEU A 433 16.68 -16.55 28.09
C LEU A 433 17.70 -15.70 28.83
N ASN A 434 18.78 -16.35 29.26
CA ASN A 434 19.98 -15.72 29.79
C ASN A 434 21.20 -16.10 28.92
N TYR A 435 22.37 -15.60 29.25
CA TYR A 435 23.61 -15.89 28.57
C TYR A 435 23.87 -17.41 28.47
N GLY A 436 24.42 -17.82 27.32
CA GLY A 436 24.69 -19.24 27.06
C GLY A 436 23.41 -20.07 26.83
N ASP A 437 22.33 -19.45 26.44
CA ASP A 437 21.00 -20.07 26.15
C ASP A 437 20.37 -20.76 27.38
N ALA A 438 20.76 -20.33 28.58
CA ALA A 438 20.15 -20.80 29.83
C ALA A 438 18.72 -20.20 29.97
N TYR A 439 17.77 -21.06 30.39
CA TYR A 439 16.42 -20.59 30.66
C TYR A 439 16.37 -19.88 32.02
N HIS A 440 15.66 -18.75 32.07
CA HIS A 440 15.46 -17.99 33.28
C HIS A 440 14.08 -17.32 33.27
N ASP A 441 13.32 -17.50 34.37
CA ASP A 441 12.05 -16.80 34.54
C ASP A 441 12.28 -15.47 35.25
N TYR A 442 12.27 -14.38 34.50
CA TYR A 442 12.43 -13.02 35.00
C TYR A 442 11.17 -12.49 35.70
N SER A 443 10.04 -13.19 35.63
CA SER A 443 8.81 -12.81 36.34
C SER A 443 8.83 -13.19 37.81
N ALA A 444 9.60 -14.24 38.16
CA ALA A 444 9.58 -14.86 39.48
C ALA A 444 10.64 -14.31 40.47
N ASN A 445 11.63 -13.55 40.00
CA ASN A 445 12.79 -13.16 40.82
C ASN A 445 13.10 -11.67 40.71
N HIS A 446 12.96 -10.97 41.83
CA HIS A 446 13.29 -9.52 42.01
C HIS A 446 14.80 -9.27 42.18
N SER A 447 15.64 -10.25 42.02
CA SER A 447 17.08 -10.01 42.04
C SER A 447 17.50 -9.32 40.75
N VAL A 448 18.29 -8.29 40.88
CA VAL A 448 18.84 -7.42 39.84
C VAL A 448 19.59 -8.25 38.78
N TYR A 449 18.88 -8.83 37.85
CA TYR A 449 19.49 -9.40 36.66
C TYR A 449 19.51 -8.34 35.56
N MET A 450 20.66 -7.72 35.39
CA MET A 450 20.91 -6.88 34.24
C MET A 450 21.28 -7.78 33.07
N LEU A 451 20.45 -7.76 32.01
CA LEU A 451 20.86 -8.28 30.72
C LEU A 451 21.45 -7.13 29.90
N TYR A 452 22.54 -7.43 29.27
CA TYR A 452 23.20 -6.52 28.34
C TYR A 452 23.26 -7.17 26.96
N ALA A 453 23.08 -6.36 25.93
CA ALA A 453 23.37 -6.75 24.57
C ALA A 453 24.04 -5.59 23.85
N THR A 454 25.06 -5.88 23.07
CA THR A 454 25.74 -4.86 22.24
C THR A 454 25.23 -4.98 20.81
N PRO A 455 24.50 -3.98 20.29
CA PRO A 455 24.06 -4.00 18.91
C PRO A 455 25.24 -4.05 17.94
N SER A 456 25.13 -4.86 16.91
CA SER A 456 26.13 -4.89 15.85
C SER A 456 26.01 -3.66 14.93
N ASN A 457 27.07 -3.34 14.21
CA ASN A 457 27.07 -2.31 13.16
C ASN A 457 26.64 -2.88 11.79
N THR A 458 26.00 -4.05 11.76
CA THR A 458 25.50 -4.65 10.54
C THR A 458 24.37 -3.79 9.96
N ILE A 459 24.51 -3.37 8.71
CA ILE A 459 23.49 -2.57 8.02
C ILE A 459 22.24 -3.44 7.80
N THR A 460 21.10 -2.97 8.25
CA THR A 460 19.79 -3.60 7.96
C THR A 460 19.33 -3.19 6.58
N THR A 461 19.29 -4.14 5.65
CA THR A 461 18.85 -3.92 4.27
C THR A 461 17.33 -3.80 4.16
N GLU A 462 16.82 -3.37 3.00
CA GLU A 462 15.37 -3.38 2.76
C GLU A 462 14.79 -4.80 2.89
N GLU A 463 15.49 -5.83 2.40
CA GLU A 463 15.07 -7.23 2.50
C GLU A 463 15.01 -7.73 3.95
N ASP A 464 15.90 -7.25 4.79
CA ASP A 464 15.89 -7.60 6.22
C ASP A 464 14.63 -7.06 6.92
N GLN A 465 14.10 -5.90 6.49
CA GLN A 465 12.99 -5.21 7.18
C GLN A 465 11.70 -6.04 7.28
N ILE A 466 11.52 -7.09 6.47
CA ILE A 466 10.38 -8.01 6.64
C ILE A 466 10.47 -8.76 7.97
N ASN A 467 11.69 -9.08 8.42
CA ASN A 467 11.97 -9.84 9.61
C ASN A 467 12.42 -8.99 10.80
N TYR A 468 12.57 -7.68 10.61
CA TYR A 468 13.05 -6.75 11.63
C TYR A 468 12.07 -5.61 11.84
N PHE A 469 12.13 -5.00 13.02
CA PHE A 469 11.48 -3.74 13.32
C PHE A 469 12.47 -2.78 13.97
N PHE A 470 12.23 -1.49 13.82
CA PHE A 470 13.12 -0.44 14.32
C PHE A 470 12.58 0.15 15.61
N VAL A 471 13.42 0.25 16.62
CA VAL A 471 13.15 0.93 17.90
C VAL A 471 13.97 2.20 17.95
N PRO A 472 13.35 3.38 17.78
CA PRO A 472 14.06 4.66 17.81
C PRO A 472 14.49 5.03 19.21
N PHE A 473 15.42 5.95 19.34
CA PHE A 473 15.73 6.56 20.61
C PHE A 473 14.69 7.62 20.97
N CYS A 474 13.91 7.34 21.99
CA CYS A 474 12.90 8.23 22.55
C CYS A 474 13.34 8.73 23.93
N ILE A 475 13.24 10.03 24.15
CA ILE A 475 13.67 10.65 25.40
C ILE A 475 12.55 10.54 26.43
N PRO A 476 12.81 10.06 27.67
CA PRO A 476 11.82 10.04 28.74
C PRO A 476 11.29 11.43 29.10
N VAL A 477 10.05 11.50 29.56
CA VAL A 477 9.41 12.71 30.05
C VAL A 477 9.18 12.60 31.56
N TYR A 478 9.66 13.57 32.34
CA TYR A 478 9.46 13.63 33.78
C TYR A 478 8.83 14.96 34.17
N ALA A 479 7.75 14.93 34.96
CA ALA A 479 6.98 16.11 35.36
C ALA A 479 6.66 17.05 34.17
N GLY A 480 6.39 16.48 33.01
CA GLY A 480 6.10 17.24 31.80
C GLY A 480 7.29 17.86 31.07
N GLY A 481 8.50 17.73 31.64
CA GLY A 481 9.74 18.14 31.01
C GLY A 481 10.53 16.96 30.41
N VAL A 482 11.47 17.24 29.51
CA VAL A 482 12.36 16.22 28.97
C VAL A 482 13.36 15.77 30.03
N CYS A 483 13.38 14.48 30.33
CA CYS A 483 14.38 13.91 31.24
C CYS A 483 15.67 13.61 30.48
N LEU A 484 16.65 14.46 30.61
CA LEU A 484 18.00 14.24 30.07
C LEU A 484 18.77 13.26 30.97
N THR A 485 18.39 11.99 30.93
CA THR A 485 19.20 10.94 31.55
C THR A 485 20.05 10.30 30.49
N ARG A 486 21.34 10.64 30.46
CA ARG A 486 22.36 10.03 29.59
C ARG A 486 21.95 9.88 28.11
N ASP A 487 22.88 9.59 27.24
CA ASP A 487 22.69 9.43 25.76
C ASP A 487 21.88 8.16 25.41
N GLY A 488 20.62 8.06 25.86
CA GLY A 488 19.81 6.86 25.65
C GLY A 488 18.31 7.08 25.71
N SER A 489 17.58 6.03 25.43
CA SER A 489 16.11 5.93 25.47
C SER A 489 15.67 4.91 26.49
N ALA A 490 14.52 5.14 27.08
CA ALA A 490 13.88 4.18 27.99
C ALA A 490 12.47 3.87 27.52
N TYR A 491 12.03 2.63 27.71
CA TYR A 491 10.72 2.12 27.35
C TYR A 491 10.12 1.31 28.50
N TRP A 492 8.80 1.36 28.64
CA TRP A 492 8.12 0.54 29.63
C TRP A 492 8.19 -0.95 29.30
N THR A 493 8.27 -1.76 30.36
CA THR A 493 8.03 -3.21 30.33
C THR A 493 6.77 -3.52 31.13
N THR A 494 6.33 -4.78 31.17
CA THR A 494 5.23 -5.21 32.03
C THR A 494 5.57 -5.15 33.51
N ASN A 495 6.82 -4.96 33.87
CA ASN A 495 7.24 -4.81 35.25
C ASN A 495 7.62 -3.34 35.51
N ARG A 496 6.96 -2.71 36.49
CA ARG A 496 7.17 -1.32 36.88
C ARG A 496 8.61 -0.98 37.24
N GLU A 497 9.34 -1.91 37.82
CA GLU A 497 10.70 -1.69 38.30
C GLU A 497 11.75 -1.78 37.19
N TYR A 498 11.36 -2.29 36.00
CA TYR A 498 12.29 -2.52 34.91
C TYR A 498 11.91 -1.75 33.68
N MET A 499 12.90 -1.17 33.08
CA MET A 499 12.81 -0.51 31.79
C MET A 499 13.77 -1.15 30.82
N PHE A 500 13.37 -1.20 29.56
CA PHE A 500 14.27 -1.40 28.45
C PHE A 500 15.03 -0.09 28.20
N HIS A 501 16.31 -0.09 28.35
CA HIS A 501 17.17 1.07 28.12
C HIS A 501 18.09 0.81 26.92
N ALA A 502 18.02 1.69 25.94
CA ALA A 502 18.91 1.67 24.78
C ALA A 502 19.89 2.82 24.89
N LEU A 503 21.15 2.53 25.13
CA LEU A 503 22.27 3.46 25.14
C LEU A 503 22.98 3.46 23.78
N THR A 504 23.84 4.42 23.55
CA THR A 504 24.52 4.63 22.25
C THR A 504 25.28 3.41 21.74
N HIS A 505 25.71 2.51 22.63
CA HIS A 505 26.48 1.29 22.24
C HIS A 505 26.00 0.02 22.92
N ASP A 506 25.10 0.12 23.90
CA ASP A 506 24.63 -1.01 24.68
C ASP A 506 23.12 -0.97 24.89
N LEU A 507 22.54 -2.14 24.99
CA LEU A 507 21.17 -2.35 25.38
C LEU A 507 21.18 -2.89 26.80
N GLU A 508 20.39 -2.30 27.66
CA GLU A 508 20.29 -2.69 29.05
C GLU A 508 18.85 -2.96 29.44
N MET A 509 18.61 -4.05 30.12
CA MET A 509 17.43 -4.26 30.91
C MET A 509 17.75 -3.78 32.32
N TYR A 510 17.28 -2.58 32.64
CA TYR A 510 17.72 -1.83 33.83
C TYR A 510 16.59 -1.66 34.84
N THR A 511 16.93 -1.78 36.14
CA THR A 511 16.03 -1.41 37.25
C THR A 511 16.09 0.09 37.48
N PHE A 512 14.96 0.75 37.36
CA PHE A 512 14.84 2.17 37.71
C PHE A 512 14.34 2.30 39.14
N GLY A 513 15.17 2.85 40.00
CA GLY A 513 14.89 2.92 41.44
C GLY A 513 13.77 3.86 41.88
N TYR A 514 13.12 4.61 40.96
CA TYR A 514 12.07 5.57 41.24
C TYR A 514 11.05 5.71 40.12
N PRO A 515 10.12 4.77 39.95
CA PRO A 515 8.97 5.06 39.10
C PRO A 515 8.00 5.97 39.88
N GLU A 516 8.21 7.26 39.80
CA GLU A 516 7.17 8.21 40.21
C GLU A 516 6.08 8.26 39.16
N GLY A 517 4.81 8.35 39.56
CA GLY A 517 3.65 8.38 38.64
C GLY A 517 3.63 9.54 37.63
N ILE A 518 4.67 10.37 37.65
CA ILE A 518 4.92 11.50 36.76
C ILE A 518 5.97 11.20 35.67
N LEU A 519 6.54 9.98 35.65
CA LEU A 519 7.45 9.53 34.58
C LEU A 519 6.64 9.03 33.40
N GLY A 520 6.83 9.65 32.24
CA GLY A 520 6.26 9.22 30.96
C GLY A 520 7.30 8.54 30.09
N LEU A 521 7.03 7.30 29.68
CA LEU A 521 7.83 6.56 28.74
C LEU A 521 6.97 6.05 27.59
N PRO A 522 7.52 5.79 26.40
CA PRO A 522 6.79 5.13 25.35
C PRO A 522 6.37 3.72 25.78
N ALA A 523 5.10 3.40 25.60
CA ALA A 523 4.56 2.05 25.69
C ALA A 523 4.50 1.48 24.28
N VAL A 524 5.49 0.67 23.90
CA VAL A 524 5.65 0.18 22.55
C VAL A 524 5.54 -1.34 22.51
N PRO A 525 4.65 -1.90 21.68
CA PRO A 525 4.66 -3.31 21.42
C PRO A 525 5.94 -3.67 20.67
N MET A 526 6.67 -4.63 21.16
CA MET A 526 7.75 -5.27 20.41
C MET A 526 7.12 -6.32 19.46
N LEU A 527 7.49 -6.29 18.18
CA LEU A 527 6.91 -7.11 17.10
C LEU A 527 7.55 -8.48 16.94
#